data_423800d3ee0fa498042456c0596c932d
#
_entry.id   423800d3ee0fa498042456c0596c932d
#
_cell.length_a   1.000
_cell.length_b   1.000
_cell.length_c   1.000
_cell.angle_alpha   90.00
_cell.angle_beta   90.00
_cell.angle_gamma   90.00
#
_symmetry.space_group_name_H-M   'P 1'
#
loop_
_entity.id
_entity.type
_entity.pdbx_description
1 polymer ?
#
loop_
_entity_poly.entity_id
_entity_poly.type
_entity_poly.pdbx_seq_one_letter_code
_entity_poly.pdbx_strand_id
1 'polypeptide(L)'
;MMEKECTISDNLLRVNAQISMALSRAGREPESAWLIAVSKTFSADVIREAYQSGQLRFGENYVQEAINKIVLLSDLPLEWHFIGPIQSNKTRQIALKFDWVHSVDRLKIAQRLSEIRSQVGRPLNVCLQVNVTGEETKQGCHVSDVLDLARAVRQLPFLDLRGL
;
A
#
# COMPACT_ATOMS: atom_id res chain seq x y z
N MET A 1 23.81 26.54 18.70
CA MET A 1 22.44 26.03 18.92
C MET A 1 22.39 24.67 18.25
N MET A 2 22.29 23.58 19.01
CA MET A 2 22.06 22.25 18.40
C MET A 2 20.67 22.26 17.80
N GLU A 3 20.58 22.07 16.48
CA GLU A 3 19.30 21.77 15.85
C GLU A 3 18.76 20.49 16.49
N LYS A 4 17.55 20.57 17.07
CA LYS A 4 16.89 19.43 17.67
C LYS A 4 16.59 18.46 16.53
N GLU A 5 17.28 17.34 16.46
CA GLU A 5 16.97 16.29 15.47
C GLU A 5 15.50 15.93 15.62
N CYS A 6 14.74 16.10 14.53
CA CYS A 6 13.30 15.83 14.50
C CYS A 6 13.11 14.32 14.56
N THR A 7 12.52 13.80 15.60
CA THR A 7 12.28 12.34 15.77
C THR A 7 11.20 11.81 14.82
N ILE A 8 11.14 10.49 14.66
CA ILE A 8 10.04 9.83 13.90
C ILE A 8 8.69 10.23 14.50
N SER A 9 8.58 10.25 15.83
CA SER A 9 7.38 10.65 16.54
C SER A 9 6.96 12.09 16.21
N ASP A 10 7.89 13.05 16.25
CA ASP A 10 7.61 14.45 15.90
C ASP A 10 7.13 14.60 14.46
N ASN A 11 7.74 13.86 13.53
CA ASN A 11 7.36 13.87 12.12
C ASN A 11 5.96 13.28 11.90
N LEU A 12 5.64 12.15 12.55
CA LEU A 12 4.32 11.53 12.47
C LEU A 12 3.23 12.43 13.05
N LEU A 13 3.47 13.05 14.20
CA LEU A 13 2.55 14.03 14.81
C LEU A 13 2.28 15.19 13.86
N ARG A 14 3.32 15.75 13.26
CA ARG A 14 3.19 16.87 12.32
C ARG A 14 2.38 16.49 11.08
N VAL A 15 2.66 15.33 10.46
CA VAL A 15 1.94 14.89 9.25
C VAL A 15 0.47 14.58 9.58
N ASN A 16 0.20 13.87 10.68
CA ASN A 16 -1.17 13.57 11.09
C ASN A 16 -1.96 14.84 11.44
N ALA A 17 -1.34 15.86 12.05
CA ALA A 17 -1.98 17.15 12.28
C ALA A 17 -2.34 17.85 10.95
N GLN A 18 -1.47 17.78 9.93
CA GLN A 18 -1.77 18.32 8.61
C GLN A 18 -2.94 17.60 7.94
N ILE A 19 -2.99 16.25 8.02
CA ILE A 19 -4.11 15.46 7.50
C ILE A 19 -5.41 15.87 8.21
N SER A 20 -5.41 15.93 9.54
CA SER A 20 -6.59 16.30 10.33
C SER A 20 -7.10 17.71 9.98
N MET A 21 -6.20 18.69 9.83
CA MET A 21 -6.57 20.03 9.40
C MET A 21 -7.16 20.05 7.98
N ALA A 22 -6.59 19.27 7.06
CA ALA A 22 -7.10 19.19 5.69
C ALA A 22 -8.51 18.54 5.65
N LEU A 23 -8.73 17.47 6.40
CA LEU A 23 -10.03 16.81 6.54
C LEU A 23 -11.08 17.77 7.11
N SER A 24 -10.75 18.49 8.19
CA SER A 24 -11.64 19.47 8.81
C SER A 24 -12.00 20.59 7.83
N ARG A 25 -11.03 21.16 7.10
CA ARG A 25 -11.28 22.19 6.07
C ARG A 25 -12.16 21.70 4.93
N ALA A 26 -12.08 20.42 4.59
CA ALA A 26 -12.87 19.79 3.54
C ALA A 26 -14.24 19.29 4.03
N GLY A 27 -14.58 19.50 5.32
CA GLY A 27 -15.82 18.98 5.92
C GLY A 27 -15.92 17.45 5.91
N ARG A 28 -14.79 16.76 5.96
CA ARG A 28 -14.73 15.30 5.96
C ARG A 28 -14.56 14.76 7.38
N GLU A 29 -15.03 13.52 7.59
CA GLU A 29 -14.85 12.82 8.85
C GLU A 29 -13.34 12.66 9.20
N PRO A 30 -12.97 12.77 10.50
CA PRO A 30 -11.56 12.74 10.93
C PRO A 30 -10.80 11.49 10.48
N GLU A 31 -11.48 10.33 10.38
CA GLU A 31 -10.88 9.05 10.01
C GLU A 31 -11.11 8.65 8.55
N SER A 32 -11.52 9.60 7.69
CA SER A 32 -11.78 9.32 6.27
C SER A 32 -10.52 9.25 5.39
N ALA A 33 -9.35 9.54 5.95
CA ALA A 33 -8.06 9.36 5.31
C ALA A 33 -6.99 8.92 6.32
N TRP A 34 -6.10 8.06 5.88
CA TRP A 34 -5.04 7.52 6.71
C TRP A 34 -3.67 7.72 6.07
N LEU A 35 -2.66 7.87 6.93
CA LEU A 35 -1.27 7.89 6.50
C LEU A 35 -0.77 6.47 6.24
N ILE A 36 -0.18 6.26 5.06
CA ILE A 36 0.67 5.10 4.77
C ILE A 36 2.12 5.58 4.83
N ALA A 37 2.87 5.13 5.82
CA ALA A 37 4.28 5.47 5.95
C ALA A 37 5.10 4.63 4.98
N VAL A 38 5.77 5.26 4.01
CA VAL A 38 6.64 4.54 3.06
C VAL A 38 7.93 4.15 3.77
N SER A 39 8.15 2.85 3.94
CA SER A 39 9.25 2.28 4.72
C SER A 39 10.33 1.59 3.89
N LYS A 40 10.26 1.69 2.56
CA LYS A 40 11.33 1.19 1.68
C LYS A 40 12.67 1.76 2.11
N THR A 41 13.72 0.93 2.10
CA THR A 41 15.10 1.25 2.51
C THR A 41 15.33 1.50 4.01
N PHE A 42 14.29 1.58 4.83
CA PHE A 42 14.40 1.66 6.29
C PHE A 42 14.45 0.28 6.93
N SER A 43 15.12 0.18 8.08
CA SER A 43 15.21 -1.08 8.85
C SER A 43 13.91 -1.42 9.58
N ALA A 44 13.80 -2.66 10.03
CA ALA A 44 12.68 -3.11 10.87
C ALA A 44 12.62 -2.34 12.21
N ASP A 45 13.77 -1.93 12.76
CA ASP A 45 13.80 -1.16 14.01
C ASP A 45 13.16 0.22 13.85
N VAL A 46 13.39 0.89 12.72
CA VAL A 46 12.76 2.18 12.38
C VAL A 46 11.24 2.03 12.26
N ILE A 47 10.77 0.92 11.67
CA ILE A 47 9.33 0.62 11.57
C ILE A 47 8.74 0.36 12.95
N ARG A 48 9.45 -0.35 13.83
CA ARG A 48 9.04 -0.61 15.22
C ARG A 48 8.95 0.69 16.03
N GLU A 49 9.88 1.61 15.86
CA GLU A 49 9.81 2.95 16.46
C GLU A 49 8.59 3.75 15.97
N ALA A 50 8.32 3.72 14.66
CA ALA A 50 7.13 4.35 14.09
C ALA A 50 5.83 3.72 14.62
N TYR A 51 5.79 2.39 14.77
CA TYR A 51 4.67 1.69 15.38
C TYR A 51 4.44 2.13 16.83
N GLN A 52 5.49 2.26 17.64
CA GLN A 52 5.41 2.76 19.01
C GLN A 52 4.85 4.20 19.10
N SER A 53 5.00 4.95 18.00
CA SER A 53 4.41 6.28 17.82
C SER A 53 3.00 6.27 17.20
N GLY A 54 2.37 5.09 17.08
CA GLY A 54 1.00 4.91 16.62
C GLY A 54 0.82 4.65 15.11
N GLN A 55 1.90 4.52 14.33
CA GLN A 55 1.80 4.21 12.90
C GLN A 55 1.55 2.71 12.69
N LEU A 56 0.47 2.36 11.97
CA LEU A 56 0.08 0.97 11.72
C LEU A 56 0.28 0.54 10.26
N ARG A 57 0.23 1.47 9.31
CA ARG A 57 0.20 1.20 7.86
C ARG A 57 1.52 1.55 7.22
N PHE A 58 2.15 0.57 6.56
CA PHE A 58 3.47 0.74 5.95
C PHE A 58 3.46 0.36 4.48
N GLY A 59 4.10 1.21 3.65
CA GLY A 59 4.20 1.02 2.21
C GLY A 59 5.58 0.56 1.77
N GLU A 60 5.65 -0.52 0.98
CA GLU A 60 6.87 -1.12 0.47
C GLU A 60 6.87 -1.24 -1.05
N ASN A 61 8.05 -1.03 -1.64
CA ASN A 61 8.24 -1.12 -3.09
C ASN A 61 8.94 -2.41 -3.53
N TYR A 62 9.73 -3.02 -2.64
CA TYR A 62 10.60 -4.14 -2.97
C TYR A 62 10.17 -5.39 -2.19
N VAL A 63 9.67 -6.39 -2.93
CA VAL A 63 9.04 -7.59 -2.34
C VAL A 63 9.97 -8.32 -1.38
N GLN A 64 11.24 -8.52 -1.76
CA GLN A 64 12.17 -9.29 -0.92
C GLN A 64 12.53 -8.57 0.37
N GLU A 65 12.76 -7.27 0.30
CA GLU A 65 13.01 -6.41 1.45
C GLU A 65 11.80 -6.42 2.41
N ALA A 66 10.60 -6.23 1.83
CA ALA A 66 9.35 -6.24 2.60
C ALA A 66 9.11 -7.56 3.34
N ILE A 67 9.33 -8.71 2.68
CA ILE A 67 9.14 -10.02 3.32
C ILE A 67 10.03 -10.19 4.53
N ASN A 68 11.28 -9.77 4.45
CA ASN A 68 12.20 -9.84 5.58
C ASN A 68 11.69 -9.00 6.76
N LYS A 69 11.19 -7.78 6.50
CA LYS A 69 10.59 -6.90 7.51
C LYS A 69 9.31 -7.49 8.11
N ILE A 70 8.41 -8.02 7.25
CA ILE A 70 7.16 -8.67 7.69
C ILE A 70 7.45 -9.84 8.65
N VAL A 71 8.50 -10.62 8.38
CA VAL A 71 8.91 -11.72 9.26
C VAL A 71 9.47 -11.20 10.59
N LEU A 72 10.36 -10.21 10.55
CA LEU A 72 10.98 -9.61 11.74
C LEU A 72 9.99 -8.86 12.64
N LEU A 73 8.87 -8.39 12.08
CA LEU A 73 7.84 -7.61 12.77
C LEU A 73 6.51 -8.38 12.90
N SER A 74 6.55 -9.71 12.81
CA SER A 74 5.34 -10.56 12.88
C SER A 74 4.64 -10.53 14.24
N ASP A 75 5.30 -10.02 15.27
CA ASP A 75 4.76 -9.76 16.61
C ASP A 75 3.88 -8.51 16.69
N LEU A 76 3.87 -7.66 15.63
CA LEU A 76 3.14 -6.41 15.58
C LEU A 76 1.94 -6.51 14.62
N PRO A 77 0.78 -5.89 14.94
CA PRO A 77 -0.40 -5.90 14.10
C PRO A 77 -0.29 -4.84 12.98
N LEU A 78 0.74 -4.94 12.13
CA LEU A 78 0.99 -3.99 11.05
C LEU A 78 0.15 -4.35 9.82
N GLU A 79 -0.33 -3.31 9.12
CA GLU A 79 -0.99 -3.42 7.83
C GLU A 79 0.02 -3.09 6.72
N TRP A 80 0.26 -4.06 5.83
CA TRP A 80 1.28 -3.97 4.80
C TRP A 80 0.70 -3.62 3.43
N HIS A 81 1.17 -2.52 2.86
CA HIS A 81 0.78 -2.03 1.54
C HIS A 81 1.91 -2.22 0.54
N PHE A 82 1.65 -2.97 -0.52
CA PHE A 82 2.57 -3.01 -1.65
C PHE A 82 2.25 -1.88 -2.62
N ILE A 83 3.20 -0.97 -2.79
CA ILE A 83 3.07 0.23 -3.62
C ILE A 83 4.06 0.28 -4.78
N GLY A 84 4.93 -0.74 -4.90
CA GLY A 84 5.90 -0.87 -5.98
C GLY A 84 5.36 -1.55 -7.23
N PRO A 85 6.15 -1.61 -8.31
CA PRO A 85 5.77 -2.28 -9.54
C PRO A 85 5.65 -3.81 -9.37
N ILE A 86 4.59 -4.40 -9.93
CA ILE A 86 4.34 -5.83 -9.79
C ILE A 86 4.99 -6.62 -10.93
N GLN A 87 6.03 -7.36 -10.60
CA GLN A 87 6.57 -8.38 -11.49
C GLN A 87 5.75 -9.67 -11.40
N SER A 88 5.45 -10.29 -12.54
CA SER A 88 4.59 -11.49 -12.59
C SER A 88 5.11 -12.68 -11.77
N ASN A 89 6.42 -12.82 -11.62
CA ASN A 89 7.06 -13.86 -10.80
C ASN A 89 7.03 -13.57 -9.29
N LYS A 90 6.62 -12.36 -8.88
CA LYS A 90 6.50 -11.94 -7.47
C LYS A 90 5.05 -11.95 -6.96
N THR A 91 4.07 -12.17 -7.83
CA THR A 91 2.64 -12.16 -7.45
C THR A 91 2.32 -13.11 -6.30
N ARG A 92 2.98 -14.29 -6.23
CA ARG A 92 2.78 -15.23 -5.11
C ARG A 92 3.15 -14.63 -3.77
N GLN A 93 4.31 -14.03 -3.67
CA GLN A 93 4.80 -13.43 -2.43
C GLN A 93 3.93 -12.24 -2.01
N ILE A 94 3.54 -11.41 -2.99
CA ILE A 94 2.67 -10.25 -2.76
C ILE A 94 1.31 -10.70 -2.24
N ALA A 95 0.63 -11.62 -2.93
CA ALA A 95 -0.69 -12.07 -2.56
C ALA A 95 -0.75 -12.75 -1.17
N LEU A 96 0.33 -13.42 -0.74
CA LEU A 96 0.37 -14.12 0.55
C LEU A 96 0.74 -13.23 1.73
N LYS A 97 1.48 -12.14 1.51
CA LYS A 97 2.13 -11.37 2.58
C LYS A 97 1.58 -9.97 2.80
N PHE A 98 0.92 -9.38 1.81
CA PHE A 98 0.39 -8.02 1.91
C PHE A 98 -1.11 -8.00 2.15
N ASP A 99 -1.59 -6.89 2.72
CA ASP A 99 -3.01 -6.60 2.97
C ASP A 99 -3.60 -5.74 1.85
N TRP A 100 -2.75 -4.92 1.24
CA TRP A 100 -3.10 -4.02 0.15
C TRP A 100 -2.09 -4.08 -0.99
N VAL A 101 -2.58 -3.88 -2.21
CA VAL A 101 -1.76 -3.73 -3.42
C VAL A 101 -2.28 -2.55 -4.23
N HIS A 102 -1.43 -1.52 -4.42
CA HIS A 102 -1.85 -0.26 -5.05
C HIS A 102 -1.48 -0.16 -6.54
N SER A 103 -0.79 -1.14 -7.09
CA SER A 103 -0.17 -1.04 -8.42
C SER A 103 -0.67 -2.08 -9.42
N VAL A 104 -1.94 -2.46 -9.33
CA VAL A 104 -2.54 -3.38 -10.30
C VAL A 104 -2.82 -2.63 -11.61
N ASP A 105 -2.10 -2.95 -12.67
CA ASP A 105 -2.14 -2.25 -13.95
C ASP A 105 -2.72 -3.09 -15.11
N ARG A 106 -2.95 -4.38 -14.91
CA ARG A 106 -3.45 -5.31 -15.95
C ARG A 106 -4.14 -6.54 -15.37
N LEU A 107 -5.11 -7.04 -16.11
CA LEU A 107 -5.95 -8.17 -15.70
C LEU A 107 -5.15 -9.43 -15.34
N LYS A 108 -4.10 -9.75 -16.10
CA LYS A 108 -3.25 -10.92 -15.84
C LYS A 108 -2.61 -10.92 -14.44
N ILE A 109 -2.24 -9.73 -13.93
CA ILE A 109 -1.73 -9.59 -12.55
C ILE A 109 -2.84 -9.81 -11.55
N ALA A 110 -4.01 -9.18 -11.74
CA ALA A 110 -5.14 -9.34 -10.85
C ALA A 110 -5.59 -10.82 -10.75
N GLN A 111 -5.69 -11.53 -11.88
CA GLN A 111 -6.03 -12.96 -11.91
C GLN A 111 -5.06 -13.80 -11.07
N ARG A 112 -3.75 -13.58 -11.23
CA ARG A 112 -2.73 -14.30 -10.45
C ARG A 112 -2.81 -13.99 -8.94
N LEU A 113 -3.04 -12.72 -8.59
CA LEU A 113 -3.22 -12.34 -7.19
C LEU A 113 -4.46 -13.01 -6.59
N SER A 114 -5.59 -13.01 -7.29
CA SER A 114 -6.85 -13.65 -6.90
C SER A 114 -6.67 -15.15 -6.68
N GLU A 115 -6.11 -15.85 -7.66
CA GLU A 115 -5.87 -17.29 -7.60
C GLU A 115 -5.04 -17.69 -6.37
N ILE A 116 -3.96 -16.96 -6.13
CA ILE A 116 -3.05 -17.25 -5.01
C ILE A 116 -3.69 -16.85 -3.67
N ARG A 117 -4.42 -15.74 -3.63
CA ARG A 117 -5.05 -15.23 -2.41
C ARG A 117 -6.10 -16.17 -1.82
N SER A 118 -6.68 -17.06 -2.62
CA SER A 118 -7.58 -18.12 -2.15
C SER A 118 -6.98 -18.96 -1.01
N GLN A 119 -5.65 -19.09 -0.96
CA GLN A 119 -4.94 -19.84 0.09
C GLN A 119 -4.92 -19.12 1.45
N VAL A 120 -5.21 -17.82 1.48
CA VAL A 120 -5.19 -16.99 2.72
C VAL A 120 -6.58 -16.97 3.39
N GLY A 121 -7.65 -17.23 2.64
CA GLY A 121 -9.02 -17.26 3.16
C GLY A 121 -9.65 -15.89 3.44
N ARG A 122 -8.95 -14.78 3.14
CA ARG A 122 -9.48 -13.41 3.23
C ARG A 122 -9.10 -12.62 1.97
N PRO A 123 -9.95 -11.68 1.51
CA PRO A 123 -9.66 -10.87 0.33
C PRO A 123 -8.39 -10.04 0.46
N LEU A 124 -7.79 -9.72 -0.69
CA LEU A 124 -6.71 -8.75 -0.83
C LEU A 124 -7.31 -7.45 -1.34
N ASN A 125 -7.07 -6.35 -0.61
CA ASN A 125 -7.47 -5.04 -1.09
C ASN A 125 -6.59 -4.60 -2.25
N VAL A 126 -7.19 -4.17 -3.35
CA VAL A 126 -6.44 -3.74 -4.54
C VAL A 126 -6.92 -2.40 -5.06
N CYS A 127 -5.96 -1.57 -5.52
CA CYS A 127 -6.23 -0.38 -6.31
C CYS A 127 -5.66 -0.57 -7.72
N LEU A 128 -6.32 0.00 -8.72
CA LEU A 128 -5.78 0.04 -10.07
C LEU A 128 -4.80 1.20 -10.19
N GLN A 129 -3.66 0.93 -10.79
CA GLN A 129 -2.70 1.97 -11.16
C GLN A 129 -3.01 2.47 -12.56
N VAL A 130 -3.24 3.78 -12.68
CA VAL A 130 -3.59 4.45 -13.94
C VAL A 130 -2.44 5.35 -14.38
N ASN A 131 -2.03 5.23 -15.64
CA ASN A 131 -1.09 6.16 -16.27
C ASN A 131 -1.86 7.36 -16.84
N VAL A 132 -2.02 8.40 -16.02
CA VAL A 132 -2.81 9.59 -16.36
C VAL A 132 -2.09 10.47 -17.39
N THR A 133 -0.75 10.50 -17.37
CA THR A 133 0.04 11.35 -18.28
C THR A 133 0.24 10.75 -19.65
N GLY A 134 0.01 9.44 -19.83
CA GLY A 134 0.24 8.72 -21.08
C GLY A 134 1.73 8.55 -21.45
N GLU A 135 2.65 8.85 -20.54
CA GLU A 135 4.09 8.64 -20.77
C GLU A 135 4.41 7.13 -20.82
N GLU A 136 4.98 6.67 -21.91
CA GLU A 136 5.31 5.23 -22.13
C GLU A 136 6.26 4.66 -21.09
N THR A 137 7.08 5.49 -20.46
CA THR A 137 8.03 5.09 -19.41
C THR A 137 7.38 4.89 -18.06
N LYS A 138 6.14 5.34 -17.85
CA LYS A 138 5.40 5.21 -16.59
C LYS A 138 4.47 4.00 -16.61
N GLN A 139 4.37 3.37 -15.46
CA GLN A 139 3.50 2.23 -15.26
C GLN A 139 2.05 2.66 -15.00
N GLY A 140 1.13 1.73 -15.20
CA GLY A 140 -0.30 1.94 -15.05
C GLY A 140 -1.06 1.57 -16.33
N CYS A 141 -2.32 1.19 -16.21
CA CYS A 141 -3.19 1.03 -17.38
C CYS A 141 -3.51 2.38 -18.01
N HIS A 142 -3.85 2.36 -19.30
CA HIS A 142 -4.29 3.58 -19.97
C HIS A 142 -5.67 4.03 -19.43
N VAL A 143 -5.94 5.33 -19.43
CA VAL A 143 -7.20 5.89 -18.91
C VAL A 143 -8.43 5.28 -19.58
N SER A 144 -8.36 5.00 -20.91
CA SER A 144 -9.45 4.35 -21.67
C SER A 144 -9.78 2.95 -21.15
N ASP A 145 -8.83 2.23 -20.57
CA ASP A 145 -8.95 0.82 -20.20
C ASP A 145 -9.41 0.62 -18.75
N VAL A 146 -9.45 1.71 -17.98
CA VAL A 146 -9.75 1.66 -16.53
C VAL A 146 -11.08 1.00 -16.23
N LEU A 147 -12.15 1.36 -16.96
CA LEU A 147 -13.48 0.83 -16.69
C LEU A 147 -13.57 -0.67 -16.96
N ASP A 148 -12.99 -1.13 -18.05
CA ASP A 148 -13.04 -2.55 -18.41
C ASP A 148 -12.16 -3.38 -17.48
N LEU A 149 -10.99 -2.86 -17.12
CA LEU A 149 -10.13 -3.48 -16.11
C LEU A 149 -10.84 -3.54 -14.74
N ALA A 150 -11.47 -2.45 -14.31
CA ALA A 150 -12.20 -2.41 -13.04
C ALA A 150 -13.36 -3.42 -13.00
N ARG A 151 -14.16 -3.50 -14.08
CA ARG A 151 -15.24 -4.49 -14.21
C ARG A 151 -14.72 -5.92 -14.13
N ALA A 152 -13.61 -6.20 -14.84
CA ALA A 152 -13.01 -7.54 -14.84
C ALA A 152 -12.43 -7.89 -13.45
N VAL A 153 -11.73 -6.96 -12.78
CA VAL A 153 -11.13 -7.19 -11.45
C VAL A 153 -12.22 -7.41 -10.40
N ARG A 154 -13.33 -6.71 -10.44
CA ARG A 154 -14.47 -6.90 -9.51
C ARG A 154 -15.11 -8.28 -9.59
N GLN A 155 -14.93 -9.02 -10.67
CA GLN A 155 -15.44 -10.40 -10.81
C GLN A 155 -14.47 -11.45 -10.26
N LEU A 156 -13.26 -11.06 -9.91
CA LEU A 156 -12.27 -11.99 -9.39
C LEU A 156 -12.52 -12.27 -7.90
N PRO A 157 -12.63 -13.55 -7.51
CA PRO A 157 -12.78 -13.91 -6.10
C PRO A 157 -11.51 -13.51 -5.31
N PHE A 158 -11.66 -13.33 -4.01
CA PHE A 158 -10.55 -12.98 -3.10
C PHE A 158 -9.81 -11.67 -3.40
N LEU A 159 -10.38 -10.80 -4.25
CA LEU A 159 -9.92 -9.43 -4.42
C LEU A 159 -11.06 -8.45 -4.07
N ASP A 160 -10.72 -7.43 -3.30
CA ASP A 160 -11.59 -6.28 -3.05
C ASP A 160 -11.06 -5.07 -3.79
N LEU A 161 -11.70 -4.68 -4.90
CA LEU A 161 -11.34 -3.45 -5.61
C LEU A 161 -11.79 -2.24 -4.80
N ARG A 162 -10.82 -1.45 -4.32
CA ARG A 162 -11.02 -0.31 -3.43
C ARG A 162 -11.01 1.04 -4.14
N GLY A 163 -10.38 1.12 -5.31
CA GLY A 163 -10.30 2.34 -6.09
C GLY A 163 -9.16 2.37 -7.10
N LEU A 164 -8.69 3.59 -7.40
CA LEU A 164 -7.62 3.88 -8.34
C LEU A 164 -6.43 4.49 -7.60
#